data_7df7f12dd8137738786413d7cdcb25fb
#
_entry.id   7df7f12dd8137738786413d7cdcb25fb
#
_cell.length_a   1.000
_cell.length_b   1.000
_cell.length_c   1.000
_cell.angle_alpha   90.00
_cell.angle_beta   90.00
_cell.angle_gamma   90.00
#
_symmetry.space_group_name_H-M   'P 1'
#
loop_
_entity.id
_entity.type
_entity.pdbx_description
1 polymer ?
#
loop_
_entity_poly.entity_id
_entity_poly.type
_entity_poly.pdbx_seq_one_letter_code
_entity_poly.pdbx_strand_id
1 'polypeptide(L)'
;MPTVGHTPGHVSVMIRSNGEEAMITGDFIHHPCQFAHPEWSSSFDTDPVQSAQTRREVFDRYADTPTLIIGTHFATPTAGHLKRDGDAYRLDV
;
A
#
# COMPACT_ATOMS: atom_id res chain seq x y z
N MET A 1 -8.02 3.01 -8.73
CA MET A 1 -8.49 3.15 -7.34
C MET A 1 -7.85 4.38 -6.71
N PRO A 2 -8.63 5.30 -6.19
CA PRO A 2 -8.09 6.49 -5.53
C PRO A 2 -7.31 6.12 -4.26
N THR A 3 -6.11 6.67 -4.12
CA THR A 3 -5.24 6.51 -2.95
C THR A 3 -4.58 7.86 -2.64
N VAL A 4 -5.44 8.83 -2.30
CA VAL A 4 -5.06 10.23 -2.13
C VAL A 4 -4.16 10.47 -0.92
N GLY A 5 -3.39 11.57 -0.96
CA GLY A 5 -2.56 12.04 0.15
C GLY A 5 -1.13 12.35 -0.25
N HIS A 6 -0.46 11.48 -1.00
CA HIS A 6 0.84 11.81 -1.61
C HIS A 6 0.66 13.02 -2.54
N THR A 7 -0.35 12.95 -3.41
CA THR A 7 -0.91 14.10 -4.12
C THR A 7 -2.44 14.03 -4.01
N PRO A 8 -3.17 15.14 -4.18
CA PRO A 8 -4.64 15.12 -4.07
C PRO A 8 -5.34 14.17 -5.03
N GLY A 9 -4.77 13.95 -6.21
CA GLY A 9 -5.37 13.09 -7.23
C GLY A 9 -4.68 11.73 -7.39
N HIS A 10 -3.88 11.31 -6.42
CA HIS A 10 -3.13 10.06 -6.52
C HIS A 10 -4.04 8.84 -6.65
N VAL A 11 -3.68 7.93 -7.55
CA VAL A 11 -4.38 6.66 -7.75
C VAL A 11 -3.39 5.51 -7.77
N SER A 12 -3.85 4.33 -7.33
CA SER A 12 -3.15 3.06 -7.51
C SER A 12 -3.80 2.27 -8.63
N VAL A 13 -3.02 1.44 -9.31
CA VAL A 13 -3.51 0.66 -10.46
C VAL A 13 -3.92 -0.72 -9.99
N MET A 14 -5.17 -1.11 -10.29
CA MET A 14 -5.69 -2.44 -10.04
C MET A 14 -5.64 -3.26 -11.31
N ILE A 15 -5.12 -4.48 -11.21
CA ILE A 15 -5.04 -5.43 -12.33
C ILE A 15 -5.84 -6.67 -11.93
N ARG A 16 -6.77 -7.10 -12.81
CA ARG A 16 -7.56 -8.32 -12.61
C ARG A 16 -7.46 -9.19 -13.85
N SER A 17 -7.17 -10.48 -13.64
CA SER A 17 -7.08 -11.45 -14.73
C SER A 17 -7.33 -12.87 -14.19
N ASN A 18 -8.20 -13.63 -14.84
CA ASN A 18 -8.48 -15.03 -14.50
C ASN A 18 -8.86 -15.24 -13.01
N GLY A 19 -9.62 -14.30 -12.44
CA GLY A 19 -10.02 -14.37 -11.03
C GLY A 19 -8.94 -13.96 -10.04
N GLU A 20 -7.77 -13.55 -10.50
CA GLU A 20 -6.69 -13.05 -9.67
C GLU A 20 -6.63 -11.52 -9.71
N GLU A 21 -6.11 -10.91 -8.64
CA GLU A 21 -6.04 -9.46 -8.50
C GLU A 21 -4.66 -9.03 -8.01
N ALA A 22 -4.15 -7.94 -8.56
CA ALA A 22 -2.93 -7.29 -8.10
C ALA A 22 -3.13 -5.77 -8.02
N MET A 23 -2.42 -5.14 -7.10
CA MET A 23 -2.39 -3.69 -6.96
C MET A 23 -0.96 -3.18 -7.15
N ILE A 24 -0.79 -2.25 -8.06
CA ILE A 24 0.44 -1.46 -8.17
C ILE A 24 0.23 -0.20 -7.34
N THR A 25 1.04 -0.03 -6.28
CA THR A 25 0.76 0.97 -5.25
C THR A 25 0.92 2.42 -5.70
N GLY A 26 1.84 2.68 -6.64
CA GLY A 26 2.25 4.06 -6.85
C GLY A 26 2.93 4.63 -5.60
N ASP A 27 2.59 5.85 -5.25
CA ASP A 27 3.29 6.61 -4.21
C ASP A 27 2.53 6.71 -2.88
N PHE A 28 1.46 5.91 -2.66
CA PHE A 28 0.81 5.94 -1.34
C PHE A 28 1.63 5.20 -0.28
N ILE A 29 2.57 4.37 -0.70
CA ILE A 29 3.56 3.71 0.15
C ILE A 29 4.91 3.68 -0.58
N HIS A 30 6.00 3.93 0.14
CA HIS A 30 7.34 4.04 -0.45
C HIS A 30 8.29 2.95 0.02
N HIS A 31 8.06 2.37 1.20
CA HIS A 31 8.95 1.37 1.76
C HIS A 31 8.15 0.35 2.58
N PRO A 32 8.56 -0.94 2.58
CA PRO A 32 7.87 -1.97 3.37
C PRO A 32 7.74 -1.66 4.86
N CYS A 33 8.62 -0.85 5.45
CA CYS A 33 8.49 -0.45 6.86
C CYS A 33 7.17 0.27 7.15
N GLN A 34 6.53 0.87 6.16
CA GLN A 34 5.24 1.54 6.33
C GLN A 34 4.08 0.57 6.54
N PHE A 35 4.25 -0.73 6.24
CA PHE A 35 3.28 -1.74 6.63
C PHE A 35 3.25 -1.92 8.15
N ALA A 36 4.42 -1.97 8.79
CA ALA A 36 4.53 -2.03 10.26
C ALA A 36 4.19 -0.70 10.92
N HIS A 37 4.41 0.40 10.21
CA HIS A 37 4.20 1.77 10.70
C HIS A 37 3.42 2.59 9.68
N PRO A 38 2.10 2.34 9.52
CA PRO A 38 1.30 3.05 8.51
C PRO A 38 1.28 4.56 8.69
N GLU A 39 1.54 5.04 9.91
CA GLU A 39 1.59 6.45 10.26
C GLU A 39 2.86 7.16 9.77
N TRP A 40 3.90 6.41 9.40
CA TRP A 40 5.13 7.01 8.88
C TRP A 40 4.92 7.48 7.45
N SER A 41 5.20 8.75 7.20
CA SER A 41 5.00 9.38 5.91
C SER A 41 6.32 9.79 5.26
N SER A 42 6.33 9.80 3.92
CA SER A 42 7.42 10.37 3.14
C SER A 42 7.41 11.89 3.26
N SER A 43 8.61 12.51 3.26
CA SER A 43 8.71 13.96 3.19
C SER A 43 8.18 14.56 1.89
N PHE A 44 7.92 13.72 0.89
CA PHE A 44 7.37 14.14 -0.40
C PHE A 44 5.83 14.12 -0.43
N ASP A 45 5.17 13.64 0.63
CA ASP A 45 3.71 13.63 0.67
C ASP A 45 3.18 15.07 0.79
N THR A 46 2.24 15.43 -0.09
CA THR A 46 1.58 16.74 -0.06
C THR A 46 0.73 16.89 1.20
N ASP A 47 0.03 15.81 1.60
CA ASP A 47 -0.76 15.75 2.83
C ASP A 47 -0.37 14.47 3.59
N PRO A 48 0.60 14.55 4.53
CA PRO A 48 1.06 13.37 5.25
C PRO A 48 -0.03 12.70 6.10
N VAL A 49 -0.94 13.48 6.67
CA VAL A 49 -2.04 12.95 7.49
C VAL A 49 -3.01 12.15 6.63
N GLN A 50 -3.42 12.71 5.49
CA GLN A 50 -4.30 12.02 4.56
C GLN A 50 -3.61 10.79 3.95
N SER A 51 -2.33 10.88 3.64
CA SER A 51 -1.55 9.76 3.10
C SER A 51 -1.50 8.60 4.11
N ALA A 52 -1.27 8.89 5.38
CA ALA A 52 -1.29 7.87 6.43
C ALA A 52 -2.68 7.24 6.59
N GLN A 53 -3.73 8.04 6.53
CA GLN A 53 -5.12 7.56 6.59
C GLN A 53 -5.42 6.64 5.40
N THR A 54 -5.03 7.03 4.20
CA THR A 54 -5.18 6.22 2.98
C THR A 54 -4.46 4.88 3.13
N ARG A 55 -3.23 4.86 3.65
CA ARG A 55 -2.49 3.62 3.89
C ARG A 55 -3.27 2.70 4.83
N ARG A 56 -3.77 3.21 5.95
CA ARG A 56 -4.55 2.40 6.90
C ARG A 56 -5.80 1.82 6.27
N GLU A 57 -6.54 2.61 5.51
CA GLU A 57 -7.77 2.16 4.84
C GLU A 57 -7.46 1.06 3.82
N VAL A 58 -6.44 1.23 3.00
CA VAL A 58 -6.03 0.24 2.00
C VAL A 58 -5.51 -1.03 2.68
N PHE A 59 -4.70 -0.90 3.72
CA PHE A 59 -4.16 -2.05 4.44
C PHE A 59 -5.28 -2.86 5.12
N ASP A 60 -6.24 -2.19 5.75
CA ASP A 60 -7.39 -2.87 6.36
C ASP A 60 -8.21 -3.62 5.32
N ARG A 61 -8.37 -3.05 4.14
CA ARG A 61 -9.18 -3.65 3.07
C ARG A 61 -8.51 -4.87 2.45
N TYR A 62 -7.19 -4.86 2.28
CA TYR A 62 -6.48 -5.89 1.52
C TYR A 62 -5.65 -6.85 2.37
N ALA A 63 -5.51 -6.61 3.68
CA ALA A 63 -4.83 -7.53 4.56
C ALA A 63 -5.53 -8.89 4.58
N ASP A 64 -4.75 -9.96 4.54
CA ASP A 64 -5.22 -11.35 4.55
C ASP A 64 -6.14 -11.69 3.36
N THR A 65 -5.98 -10.98 2.25
CA THR A 65 -6.66 -11.27 0.99
C THR A 65 -5.69 -11.84 -0.03
N PRO A 66 -6.17 -12.48 -1.11
CA PRO A 66 -5.29 -13.01 -2.16
C PRO A 66 -4.75 -11.95 -3.11
N THR A 67 -5.07 -10.66 -2.92
CA THR A 67 -4.57 -9.58 -3.77
C THR A 67 -3.06 -9.43 -3.62
N LEU A 68 -2.32 -9.51 -4.73
CA LEU A 68 -0.88 -9.27 -4.76
C LEU A 68 -0.61 -7.76 -4.69
N ILE A 69 0.25 -7.36 -3.78
CA ILE A 69 0.69 -5.96 -3.65
C ILE A 69 2.05 -5.81 -4.31
N ILE A 70 2.12 -4.91 -5.29
CA ILE A 70 3.35 -4.60 -6.02
C ILE A 70 3.76 -3.17 -5.68
N GLY A 71 4.85 -3.03 -4.95
CA GLY A 71 5.34 -1.74 -4.49
C GLY A 71 6.19 -1.04 -5.54
N THR A 72 5.74 0.10 -6.04
CA THR A 72 6.44 0.87 -7.08
C THR A 72 7.87 1.24 -6.67
N HIS A 73 8.08 1.55 -5.39
CA HIS A 73 9.38 1.99 -4.86
C HIS A 73 10.11 0.94 -4.04
N PHE A 74 9.58 -0.29 -3.97
CA PHE A 74 10.21 -1.32 -3.13
C PHE A 74 11.45 -1.90 -3.80
N ALA A 75 12.50 -2.11 -3.00
CA ALA A 75 13.61 -2.97 -3.40
C ALA A 75 13.13 -4.42 -3.53
N THR A 76 13.91 -5.25 -4.20
CA THR A 76 13.58 -6.68 -4.34
C THR A 76 13.60 -7.38 -2.97
N PRO A 77 12.57 -8.21 -2.62
CA PRO A 77 11.40 -8.51 -3.44
C PRO A 77 10.37 -7.37 -3.45
N THR A 78 9.87 -7.06 -4.65
CA THR A 78 9.00 -5.90 -4.89
C THR A 78 7.53 -6.18 -4.59
N ALA A 79 7.13 -7.46 -4.60
CA ALA A 79 5.73 -7.87 -4.50
C ALA A 79 5.53 -8.93 -3.43
N GLY A 80 4.32 -8.97 -2.86
CA GLY A 80 3.92 -9.98 -1.89
C GLY A 80 2.47 -9.80 -1.49
N HIS A 81 2.02 -10.62 -0.55
CA HIS A 81 0.67 -10.53 -0.01
C HIS A 81 0.67 -9.80 1.32
N LEU A 82 -0.29 -8.91 1.49
CA LEU A 82 -0.43 -8.14 2.71
C LEU A 82 -1.07 -9.00 3.80
N LYS A 83 -0.43 -9.05 4.97
CA LYS A 83 -0.90 -9.80 6.12
C LYS A 83 -1.03 -8.88 7.32
N ARG A 84 -2.05 -9.14 8.16
CA ARG A 84 -2.19 -8.46 9.44
C ARG A 84 -1.15 -9.03 10.42
N ASP A 85 -0.51 -8.14 11.19
CA ASP A 85 0.52 -8.48 12.16
C ASP A 85 0.30 -7.65 13.44
N GLY A 86 -0.49 -8.19 14.39
CA GLY A 86 -0.92 -7.46 15.57
C GLY A 86 -1.78 -6.26 15.20
N ASP A 87 -1.39 -5.08 15.65
CA ASP A 87 -2.06 -3.81 15.32
C ASP A 87 -1.53 -3.18 14.03
N ALA A 88 -0.65 -3.85 13.33
CA ALA A 88 -0.03 -3.36 12.11
C ALA A 88 -0.11 -4.41 11.00
N TYR A 89 0.80 -4.33 10.03
CA TYR A 89 0.78 -5.16 8.83
C TYR A 89 2.19 -5.55 8.43
N ARG A 90 2.31 -6.58 7.61
CA ARG A 90 3.56 -6.98 6.96
C ARG A 90 3.30 -7.46 5.54
N LEU A 91 4.33 -7.39 4.71
CA LEU A 91 4.28 -7.96 3.36
C LEU A 91 4.92 -9.36 3.39
N ASP A 92 4.12 -10.36 3.04
CA ASP A 92 4.55 -11.76 2.97
C ASP A 92 5.02 -12.05 1.54
N VAL A 93 6.30 -12.24 1.39
CA VAL A 93 6.96 -12.44 0.09
C VAL A 93 7.40 -13.87 -0.13
#